data_554b5982707044bc7333faf0f7ef3240
#
_entry.id   554b5982707044bc7333faf0f7ef3240
#
_cell.length_a   1.000
_cell.length_b   1.000
_cell.length_c   1.000
_cell.angle_alpha   90.00
_cell.angle_beta   90.00
_cell.angle_gamma   90.00
#
_symmetry.space_group_name_H-M   'P 1'
#
loop_
_entity.id
_entity.type
_entity.pdbx_description
1 polymer ?
#
loop_
_entity_poly.entity_id
_entity_poly.type
_entity_poly.pdbx_seq_one_letter_code
_entity_poly.pdbx_strand_id
1 'polypeptide(L)'
;MPLKIEALREICSLENIEVTTHAAKRLEQGGISVGDIISCVKTGKIIEQYPTDYPFPSCLILGMNVKNVPIHAVIGTNLETLWIVTAYFPNLSKWESDLKTRKENDS
;
A
#
# COMPACT_ATOMS: atom_id res chain seq x y z
N MET A 1 11.34 9.63 -11.04
CA MET A 1 10.29 10.51 -10.48
C MET A 1 9.57 9.78 -9.35
N PRO A 2 9.40 10.39 -8.20
CA PRO A 2 8.63 9.77 -7.13
C PRO A 2 7.16 9.71 -7.49
N LEU A 3 6.49 8.69 -6.98
CA LEU A 3 5.04 8.56 -7.14
C LEU A 3 4.35 9.58 -6.24
N LYS A 4 3.21 10.08 -6.67
CA LYS A 4 2.40 11.02 -5.90
C LYS A 4 1.04 10.40 -5.60
N ILE A 5 0.57 10.59 -4.38
CA ILE A 5 -0.70 9.99 -3.95
C ILE A 5 -1.88 10.49 -4.80
N GLU A 6 -1.83 11.75 -5.24
CA GLU A 6 -2.88 12.31 -6.08
C GLU A 6 -3.01 11.55 -7.40
N ALA A 7 -1.86 11.19 -8.02
CA ALA A 7 -1.86 10.42 -9.25
C ALA A 7 -2.42 9.02 -9.03
N LEU A 8 -2.10 8.41 -7.90
CA LEU A 8 -2.62 7.09 -7.57
C LEU A 8 -4.13 7.14 -7.33
N ARG A 9 -4.61 8.20 -6.69
CA ARG A 9 -6.04 8.36 -6.45
C ARG A 9 -6.84 8.47 -7.76
N GLU A 10 -6.27 9.13 -8.76
CA GLU A 10 -6.94 9.30 -10.05
C GLU A 10 -7.19 7.96 -10.76
N ILE A 11 -6.27 7.02 -10.64
CA ILE A 11 -6.39 5.74 -11.32
C ILE A 11 -6.90 4.63 -10.40
N CYS A 12 -7.21 4.95 -9.14
CA CYS A 12 -7.61 3.97 -8.15
C CYS A 12 -9.08 3.61 -8.30
N SER A 13 -9.36 2.66 -9.19
CA SER A 13 -10.69 2.10 -9.39
C SER A 13 -10.55 0.60 -9.64
N LEU A 14 -11.61 -0.15 -9.42
CA LEU A 14 -11.58 -1.61 -9.56
C LEU A 14 -11.10 -2.05 -10.93
N GLU A 15 -11.48 -1.32 -11.98
CA GLU A 15 -11.10 -1.69 -13.35
C GLU A 15 -9.61 -1.48 -13.65
N ASN A 16 -8.93 -0.67 -12.85
CA ASN A 16 -7.51 -0.39 -13.04
C ASN A 16 -6.60 -1.11 -12.04
N ILE A 17 -7.19 -1.89 -11.13
CA ILE A 17 -6.43 -2.59 -10.09
C ILE A 17 -6.19 -4.02 -10.51
N GLU A 18 -4.93 -4.44 -10.47
CA GLU A 18 -4.53 -5.83 -10.70
C GLU A 18 -4.00 -6.42 -9.40
N VAL A 19 -4.42 -7.64 -9.11
CA VAL A 19 -3.95 -8.37 -7.93
C VAL A 19 -3.36 -9.69 -8.41
N THR A 20 -2.05 -9.87 -8.20
CA THR A 20 -1.42 -11.14 -8.54
C THR A 20 -1.94 -12.24 -7.61
N THR A 21 -1.82 -13.49 -8.05
CA THR A 21 -2.23 -14.64 -7.22
C THR A 21 -1.53 -14.61 -5.86
N HIS A 22 -0.25 -14.28 -5.85
CA HIS A 22 0.54 -14.20 -4.63
C HIS A 22 0.03 -13.07 -3.71
N ALA A 23 -0.25 -11.91 -4.27
CA ALA A 23 -0.78 -10.78 -3.50
C ALA A 23 -2.19 -11.11 -2.96
N ALA A 24 -3.05 -11.71 -3.79
CA ALA A 24 -4.39 -12.09 -3.36
C ALA A 24 -4.35 -13.01 -2.14
N LYS A 25 -3.41 -13.95 -2.15
CA LYS A 25 -3.24 -14.87 -1.04
C LYS A 25 -2.82 -14.15 0.24
N ARG A 26 -1.90 -13.19 0.11
CA ARG A 26 -1.45 -12.40 1.27
C ARG A 26 -2.57 -11.54 1.83
N LEU A 27 -3.38 -10.93 0.96
CA LEU A 27 -4.52 -10.14 1.41
C LEU A 27 -5.53 -11.00 2.16
N GLU A 28 -5.84 -12.17 1.61
CA GLU A 28 -6.77 -13.10 2.24
C GLU A 28 -6.26 -13.52 3.62
N GLN A 29 -4.99 -13.89 3.72
CA GLN A 29 -4.38 -14.29 4.99
C GLN A 29 -4.39 -13.15 6.01
N GLY A 30 -4.25 -11.92 5.56
CA GLY A 30 -4.23 -10.76 6.42
C GLY A 30 -5.61 -10.17 6.73
N GLY A 31 -6.65 -10.67 6.07
CA GLY A 31 -8.00 -10.15 6.27
C GLY A 31 -8.21 -8.78 5.66
N ILE A 32 -7.54 -8.49 4.54
CA ILE A 32 -7.61 -7.21 3.86
C ILE A 32 -8.24 -7.42 2.48
N SER A 33 -9.23 -6.63 2.14
CA SER A 33 -9.92 -6.71 0.86
C SER A 33 -9.38 -5.68 -0.14
N VAL A 34 -9.71 -5.85 -1.42
CA VAL A 34 -9.40 -4.83 -2.43
C VAL A 34 -10.08 -3.51 -2.09
N GLY A 35 -11.29 -3.57 -1.54
CA GLY A 35 -11.99 -2.37 -1.05
C GLY A 35 -11.20 -1.65 0.03
N ASP A 36 -10.53 -2.39 0.91
CA ASP A 36 -9.66 -1.80 1.93
C ASP A 36 -8.46 -1.08 1.29
N ILE A 37 -7.91 -1.65 0.22
CA ILE A 37 -6.79 -1.03 -0.50
C ILE A 37 -7.25 0.29 -1.16
N ILE A 38 -8.42 0.29 -1.78
CA ILE A 38 -8.98 1.51 -2.38
C ILE A 38 -9.15 2.58 -1.32
N SER A 39 -9.72 2.22 -0.17
CA SER A 39 -9.86 3.13 0.95
C SER A 39 -8.51 3.65 1.42
N CYS A 40 -7.52 2.77 1.53
CA CYS A 40 -6.18 3.13 1.95
C CYS A 40 -5.56 4.18 1.03
N VAL A 41 -5.67 4.00 -0.28
CA VAL A 41 -5.15 4.97 -1.26
C VAL A 41 -5.87 6.31 -1.13
N LYS A 42 -7.18 6.28 -0.96
CA LYS A 42 -7.99 7.51 -0.90
C LYS A 42 -7.80 8.30 0.38
N THR A 43 -7.54 7.64 1.49
CA THR A 43 -7.40 8.30 2.79
C THR A 43 -5.96 8.50 3.22
N GLY A 44 -5.02 7.85 2.52
CA GLY A 44 -3.67 7.72 3.00
C GLY A 44 -2.67 8.67 2.39
N LYS A 45 -1.42 8.39 2.72
CA LYS A 45 -0.27 9.13 2.20
C LYS A 45 0.86 8.14 1.94
N ILE A 46 1.73 8.51 1.00
CA ILE A 46 2.92 7.71 0.71
C ILE A 46 3.95 8.00 1.78
N ILE A 47 4.45 6.94 2.41
CA ILE A 47 5.45 7.08 3.48
C ILE A 47 6.83 6.55 3.07
N GLU A 48 6.90 5.71 2.03
CA GLU A 48 8.17 5.24 1.48
C GLU A 48 8.04 5.11 -0.03
N GLN A 49 9.13 5.39 -0.75
CA GLN A 49 9.21 5.25 -2.20
C GLN A 49 10.20 4.16 -2.54
N TYR A 50 9.88 3.35 -3.53
CA TYR A 50 10.75 2.30 -4.04
C TYR A 50 10.93 2.51 -5.54
N PRO A 51 11.67 3.55 -5.96
CA PRO A 51 11.72 3.98 -7.36
C PRO A 51 12.44 2.99 -8.30
N THR A 52 13.25 2.11 -7.74
CA THR A 52 13.97 1.10 -8.55
C THR A 52 13.30 -0.27 -8.52
N ASP A 53 12.12 -0.37 -7.92
CA ASP A 53 11.41 -1.64 -7.88
C ASP A 53 11.02 -2.09 -9.28
N TYR A 54 10.93 -3.39 -9.48
CA TYR A 54 10.71 -3.99 -10.79
C TYR A 54 9.43 -4.83 -10.76
N PRO A 55 8.63 -4.82 -11.84
CA PRO A 55 8.83 -4.17 -13.15
C PRO A 55 8.46 -2.69 -13.16
N PHE A 56 7.85 -2.17 -12.12
CA PHE A 56 7.45 -0.77 -12.03
C PHE A 56 7.84 -0.21 -10.67
N PRO A 57 8.06 1.09 -10.57
CA PRO A 57 8.28 1.69 -9.25
C PRO A 57 7.07 1.43 -8.37
N SER A 58 7.32 1.36 -7.09
CA SER A 58 6.28 1.12 -6.09
C SER A 58 6.45 2.07 -4.92
N CYS A 59 5.45 2.08 -4.05
CA CYS A 59 5.49 2.90 -2.85
C CYS A 59 4.71 2.21 -1.74
N LEU A 60 5.01 2.62 -0.51
CA LEU A 60 4.29 2.17 0.67
C LEU A 60 3.34 3.27 1.11
N ILE A 61 2.07 2.93 1.25
CA ILE A 61 1.02 3.87 1.63
C ILE A 61 0.51 3.50 3.02
N LEU A 62 0.43 4.50 3.89
CA LEU A 62 -0.28 4.38 5.16
C LEU A 62 -1.64 5.04 4.98
N GLY A 63 -2.70 4.26 5.14
CA GLY A 63 -4.06 4.76 5.03
C GLY A 63 -5.00 3.93 5.87
N MET A 64 -6.30 4.19 5.75
CA MET A 64 -7.32 3.51 6.52
C MET A 64 -8.05 2.49 5.66
N ASN A 65 -8.39 1.34 6.26
CA ASN A 65 -9.28 0.39 5.60
C ASN A 65 -10.74 0.90 5.70
N VAL A 66 -11.69 0.13 5.17
CA VAL A 66 -13.10 0.54 5.16
C VAL A 66 -13.69 0.68 6.57
N LYS A 67 -13.06 0.06 7.57
CA LYS A 67 -13.49 0.17 8.97
C LYS A 67 -12.71 1.22 9.74
N ASN A 68 -11.94 2.05 9.03
CA ASN A 68 -11.17 3.14 9.62
C ASN A 68 -10.03 2.65 10.52
N VAL A 69 -9.44 1.51 10.18
CA VAL A 69 -8.27 0.96 10.86
C VAL A 69 -7.05 1.18 9.97
N PRO A 70 -5.91 1.66 10.54
CA PRO A 70 -4.72 1.89 9.74
C PRO A 70 -4.16 0.60 9.11
N ILE A 71 -3.82 0.68 7.82
CA ILE A 71 -3.14 -0.40 7.12
C ILE A 71 -2.00 0.18 6.29
N HIS A 72 -1.05 -0.69 5.97
CA HIS A 72 0.00 -0.41 5.01
C HIS A 72 -0.31 -1.16 3.72
N ALA A 73 -0.14 -0.50 2.58
CA ALA A 73 -0.27 -1.13 1.27
C ALA A 73 0.91 -0.77 0.40
N VAL A 74 1.52 -1.77 -0.23
CA VAL A 74 2.58 -1.55 -1.21
C VAL A 74 1.96 -1.66 -2.59
N ILE A 75 2.05 -0.58 -3.36
CA ILE A 75 1.44 -0.45 -4.67
C ILE A 75 2.52 -0.16 -5.70
N GLY A 76 2.55 -0.96 -6.77
CA GLY A 76 3.36 -0.66 -7.94
C GLY A 76 2.47 -0.10 -9.04
N THR A 77 3.01 0.76 -9.89
CA THR A 77 2.20 1.36 -10.95
C THR A 77 3.02 1.87 -12.12
N ASN A 78 2.41 1.79 -13.30
CA ASN A 78 2.89 2.46 -14.51
C ASN A 78 2.03 3.71 -14.80
N LEU A 79 1.22 4.15 -13.83
CA LEU A 79 0.28 5.28 -13.92
C LEU A 79 -0.95 5.01 -14.80
N GLU A 80 -1.13 3.77 -15.23
CA GLU A 80 -2.34 3.32 -15.91
C GLU A 80 -3.02 2.22 -15.11
N THR A 81 -2.21 1.36 -14.50
CA THR A 81 -2.68 0.23 -13.70
C THR A 81 -2.01 0.28 -12.33
N LEU A 82 -2.76 -0.08 -11.30
CA LEU A 82 -2.23 -0.27 -9.95
C LEU A 82 -2.09 -1.76 -9.70
N TRP A 83 -0.88 -2.19 -9.34
CA TRP A 83 -0.64 -3.56 -8.91
C TRP A 83 -0.50 -3.59 -7.39
N ILE A 84 -1.32 -4.39 -6.74
CA ILE A 84 -1.17 -4.61 -5.30
C ILE A 84 -0.03 -5.61 -5.11
N VAL A 85 1.04 -5.15 -4.48
CA VAL A 85 2.19 -6.02 -4.17
C VAL A 85 1.94 -6.76 -2.87
N THR A 86 1.53 -6.04 -1.83
CA THR A 86 1.17 -6.61 -0.54
C THR A 86 0.43 -5.56 0.29
N ALA A 87 -0.22 -6.03 1.35
CA ALA A 87 -0.80 -5.14 2.34
C ALA A 87 -0.85 -5.88 3.67
N TYR A 88 -0.81 -5.14 4.77
CA TYR A 88 -0.79 -5.72 6.10
C TYR A 88 -1.20 -4.67 7.13
N PHE A 89 -1.56 -5.13 8.32
CA PHE A 89 -1.76 -4.25 9.45
C PHE A 89 -0.37 -3.97 10.06
N PRO A 90 0.04 -2.71 10.16
CA PRO A 90 1.39 -2.40 10.65
C PRO A 90 1.56 -2.83 12.11
N ASN A 91 2.74 -3.35 12.41
CA ASN A 91 3.05 -3.91 13.71
C ASN A 91 3.93 -2.93 14.50
N LEU A 92 3.50 -2.58 15.70
CA LEU A 92 4.24 -1.64 16.56
C LEU A 92 5.62 -2.16 16.99
N SER A 93 5.91 -3.44 16.77
CA SER A 93 7.26 -3.95 17.02
C SER A 93 8.24 -3.49 15.94
N LYS A 94 7.75 -3.10 14.76
CA LYS A 94 8.56 -2.69 13.62
C LYS A 94 8.39 -1.21 13.26
N TRP A 95 7.32 -0.59 13.72
CA TRP A 95 6.98 0.79 13.38
C TRP A 95 6.76 1.58 14.66
N GLU A 96 7.12 2.86 14.63
CA GLU A 96 6.80 3.77 15.73
C GLU A 96 5.29 3.96 15.81
N SER A 97 4.83 4.63 16.85
CA SER A 97 3.39 4.81 17.06
C SER A 97 2.70 5.60 15.94
N ASP A 98 3.45 6.38 15.16
CA ASP A 98 2.92 7.10 14.01
C ASP A 98 2.67 6.17 12.81
N LEU A 99 3.14 4.92 12.86
CA LEU A 99 2.99 3.89 11.84
C LEU A 99 3.64 4.24 10.49
N LYS A 100 4.41 5.32 10.43
CA LYS A 100 5.11 5.75 9.21
C LYS A 100 6.62 5.77 9.37
N THR A 101 7.12 5.72 10.59
CA THR A 101 8.55 5.72 10.89
C THR A 101 8.95 4.33 11.35
N ARG A 102 9.92 3.74 10.67
CA ARG A 102 10.44 2.43 11.07
C ARG A 102 11.21 2.56 12.37
N LYS A 103 11.04 1.61 13.26
CA LYS A 103 11.83 1.54 14.47
C LYS A 103 13.26 1.19 14.09
N GLU A 104 14.21 1.80 14.80
CA GLU A 104 15.59 1.43 14.63
C GLU A 104 15.80 0.02 15.15
N ASN A 105 16.62 -0.71 14.44
CA ASN A 105 16.97 -2.06 14.87
C ASN A 105 18.20 -1.98 15.77
N ASP A 106 18.01 -2.23 17.04
CA ASP A 106 19.04 -2.13 18.05
C ASP A 106 19.93 -3.35 18.17
N SER A 107 19.78 -4.26 17.27
CA SER A 107 20.53 -5.51 17.33
C SER A 107 22.02 -5.30 17.47
#